data_c0233ffe3fc8adf099f1dba96228d229
#
_entry.id   c0233ffe3fc8adf099f1dba96228d229
#
_cell.length_a   1.000
_cell.length_b   1.000
_cell.length_c   1.000
_cell.angle_alpha   90.00
_cell.angle_beta   90.00
_cell.angle_gamma   90.00
#
_symmetry.space_group_name_H-M   'P 1'
#
loop_
_entity.id
_entity.type
_entity.pdbx_description
1 polymer ?
#
loop_
_entity_poly.entity_id
_entity_poly.type
_entity_poly.pdbx_seq_one_letter_code
_entity_poly.pdbx_strand_id
1 'polypeptide(L)'
;MKKIYTIEEIQFLERKEFKKLKNSYTLMNKAGINCAKKIYKSYLKKKFVVLCGPGNNGGDGLVISQALKKLNQNVTLYCLDSNSYKGDAKKAYKKNNLIKNNYKNLSIIKKCIIIDCLFGIGLNRKIKGIYKKIINKVNKSKQKVISIDIASGINGNNGKIMGIAIKASSTYTLHAKKIGHTINPGMKYSGKINLIDIGIEERKY
;
A
#
# COMPACT_ATOMS: atom_id res chain seq x y z
N MET A 1 13.86 16.39 12.85
CA MET A 1 12.43 16.66 12.50
C MET A 1 12.09 15.76 11.30
N LYS A 2 11.00 14.98 11.34
CA LYS A 2 10.61 14.12 10.22
C LYS A 2 10.21 15.00 9.04
N LYS A 3 10.95 14.92 7.95
CA LYS A 3 10.74 15.71 6.74
C LYS A 3 9.46 15.28 6.02
N ILE A 4 8.74 16.22 5.46
CA ILE A 4 7.52 16.00 4.66
C ILE A 4 7.91 16.29 3.21
N TYR A 5 7.49 15.43 2.28
CA TYR A 5 7.91 15.49 0.89
C TYR A 5 6.72 15.66 -0.07
N THR A 6 6.97 16.27 -1.22
CA THR A 6 6.07 16.17 -2.39
C THR A 6 6.20 14.79 -3.01
N ILE A 7 5.25 14.44 -3.89
CA ILE A 7 5.34 13.19 -4.67
C ILE A 7 6.57 13.20 -5.58
N GLU A 8 6.86 14.34 -6.19
CA GLU A 8 7.97 14.53 -7.12
C GLU A 8 9.32 14.30 -6.41
N GLU A 9 9.48 14.82 -5.20
CA GLU A 9 10.66 14.60 -4.35
C GLU A 9 10.84 13.12 -4.02
N ILE A 10 9.76 12.43 -3.59
CA ILE A 10 9.80 10.98 -3.30
C ILE A 10 10.20 10.20 -4.55
N GLN A 11 9.56 10.47 -5.70
CA GLN A 11 9.87 9.79 -6.95
C GLN A 11 11.31 10.06 -7.44
N PHE A 12 11.84 11.25 -7.19
CA PHE A 12 13.24 11.57 -7.47
C PHE A 12 14.19 10.72 -6.62
N LEU A 13 13.93 10.62 -5.32
CA LEU A 13 14.74 9.80 -4.40
C LEU A 13 14.67 8.31 -4.78
N GLU A 14 13.49 7.79 -5.09
CA GLU A 14 13.31 6.41 -5.56
C GLU A 14 14.10 6.14 -6.84
N ARG A 15 14.01 7.04 -7.85
CA ARG A 15 14.79 6.89 -9.10
C ARG A 15 16.30 6.90 -8.86
N LYS A 16 16.78 7.74 -7.94
CA LYS A 16 18.19 7.79 -7.56
C LYS A 16 18.63 6.47 -6.92
N GLU A 17 17.81 5.93 -6.02
CA GLU A 17 18.09 4.66 -5.37
C GLU A 17 18.03 3.48 -6.35
N PHE A 18 17.09 3.46 -7.31
CA PHE A 18 17.03 2.44 -8.36
C PHE A 18 18.31 2.36 -9.20
N LYS A 19 18.92 3.52 -9.50
CA LYS A 19 20.22 3.57 -10.22
C LYS A 19 21.34 2.91 -9.42
N LYS A 20 21.37 3.09 -8.09
CA LYS A 20 22.37 2.48 -7.21
C LYS A 20 22.17 0.97 -7.09
N LEU A 21 20.94 0.52 -6.89
CA LEU A 21 20.62 -0.87 -6.60
C LEU A 21 20.69 -1.79 -7.83
N LYS A 22 20.83 -1.26 -9.06
CA LYS A 22 20.76 -2.01 -10.33
C LYS A 22 19.48 -2.87 -10.50
N ASN A 23 18.60 -2.89 -9.50
CA ASN A 23 17.37 -3.68 -9.49
C ASN A 23 16.30 -3.01 -8.61
N SER A 24 15.35 -2.35 -9.25
CA SER A 24 14.25 -1.64 -8.57
C SER A 24 13.36 -2.57 -7.73
N TYR A 25 13.24 -3.85 -8.09
CA TYR A 25 12.50 -4.84 -7.32
C TYR A 25 13.05 -5.03 -5.89
N THR A 26 14.35 -4.82 -5.68
CA THR A 26 14.97 -4.92 -4.35
C THR A 26 14.35 -3.93 -3.38
N LEU A 27 14.05 -2.70 -3.82
CA LEU A 27 13.41 -1.68 -2.98
C LEU A 27 11.96 -2.08 -2.63
N MET A 28 11.17 -2.51 -3.63
CA MET A 28 9.81 -3.01 -3.41
C MET A 28 9.80 -4.21 -2.44
N ASN A 29 10.71 -5.16 -2.61
CA ASN A 29 10.81 -6.32 -1.73
C ASN A 29 11.15 -5.91 -0.29
N LYS A 30 12.10 -4.98 -0.10
CA LYS A 30 12.47 -4.46 1.22
C LYS A 30 11.29 -3.72 1.87
N ALA A 31 10.60 -2.86 1.10
CA ALA A 31 9.42 -2.13 1.55
C ALA A 31 8.32 -3.09 2.04
N GLY A 32 7.95 -4.07 1.22
CA GLY A 32 6.92 -5.04 1.56
C GLY A 32 7.27 -5.90 2.77
N ILE A 33 8.52 -6.39 2.87
CA ILE A 33 8.98 -7.18 4.02
C ILE A 33 8.96 -6.35 5.30
N ASN A 34 9.43 -5.09 5.27
CA ASN A 34 9.46 -4.23 6.45
C ASN A 34 8.04 -3.84 6.91
N CYS A 35 7.12 -3.57 5.97
CA CYS A 35 5.70 -3.41 6.27
C CYS A 35 5.13 -4.66 6.94
N ALA A 36 5.35 -5.85 6.36
CA ALA A 36 4.84 -7.11 6.91
C ALA A 36 5.35 -7.38 8.32
N LYS A 37 6.65 -7.16 8.59
CA LYS A 37 7.24 -7.30 9.93
C LYS A 37 6.59 -6.35 10.94
N LYS A 38 6.34 -5.09 10.57
CA LYS A 38 5.70 -4.10 11.43
C LYS A 38 4.24 -4.43 11.69
N ILE A 39 3.51 -4.87 10.66
CA ILE A 39 2.12 -5.34 10.76
C ILE A 39 2.04 -6.57 11.67
N TYR A 40 2.90 -7.56 11.46
CA TYR A 40 2.97 -8.76 12.29
C TYR A 40 3.17 -8.44 13.77
N LYS A 41 4.15 -7.59 14.11
CA LYS A 41 4.40 -7.17 15.50
C LYS A 41 3.20 -6.48 16.13
N SER A 42 2.40 -5.74 15.35
CA SER A 42 1.25 -4.97 15.86
C SER A 42 -0.04 -5.78 15.93
N TYR A 43 -0.13 -6.90 15.18
CA TYR A 43 -1.41 -7.62 14.97
C TYR A 43 -1.20 -9.15 14.92
N LEU A 44 -0.69 -9.72 15.99
CA LEU A 44 -0.50 -11.17 16.11
C LEU A 44 -1.83 -11.93 15.97
N LYS A 45 -1.78 -13.11 15.33
CA LYS A 45 -2.90 -14.06 15.21
C LYS A 45 -4.19 -13.46 14.62
N LYS A 46 -4.06 -12.46 13.73
CA LYS A 46 -5.20 -11.86 13.02
C LYS A 46 -5.37 -12.47 11.62
N LYS A 47 -6.59 -12.37 11.10
CA LYS A 47 -6.88 -12.66 9.68
C LYS A 47 -6.63 -11.41 8.87
N PHE A 48 -5.92 -11.50 7.75
CA PHE A 48 -5.61 -10.38 6.88
C PHE A 48 -6.30 -10.54 5.53
N VAL A 49 -6.89 -9.46 5.03
CA VAL A 49 -7.40 -9.35 3.66
C VAL A 49 -6.57 -8.31 2.95
N VAL A 50 -5.73 -8.73 2.00
CA VAL A 50 -4.83 -7.86 1.26
C VAL A 50 -5.45 -7.52 -0.09
N LEU A 51 -5.56 -6.23 -0.40
CA LEU A 51 -6.17 -5.70 -1.62
C LEU A 51 -5.09 -5.05 -2.48
N CYS A 52 -4.73 -5.67 -3.60
CA CYS A 52 -3.64 -5.24 -4.48
C CYS A 52 -4.15 -4.60 -5.78
N GLY A 53 -3.84 -3.32 -6.01
CA GLY A 53 -4.09 -2.64 -7.28
C GLY A 53 -3.05 -2.97 -8.36
N PRO A 54 -3.15 -2.36 -9.57
CA PRO A 54 -2.31 -2.71 -10.72
C PRO A 54 -0.89 -2.12 -10.68
N GLY A 55 -0.64 -1.09 -9.84
CA GLY A 55 0.64 -0.37 -9.79
C GLY A 55 1.62 -0.93 -8.76
N ASN A 56 2.69 -0.15 -8.49
CA ASN A 56 3.73 -0.54 -7.54
C ASN A 56 3.21 -0.75 -6.12
N ASN A 57 2.24 0.04 -5.67
CA ASN A 57 1.61 -0.17 -4.36
C ASN A 57 0.91 -1.56 -4.28
N GLY A 58 0.30 -2.02 -5.39
CA GLY A 58 -0.19 -3.40 -5.49
C GLY A 58 0.94 -4.43 -5.44
N GLY A 59 2.09 -4.11 -6.04
CA GLY A 59 3.32 -4.90 -5.93
C GLY A 59 3.81 -5.03 -4.50
N ASP A 60 3.82 -3.92 -3.74
CA ASP A 60 4.13 -3.94 -2.31
C ASP A 60 3.16 -4.85 -1.54
N GLY A 61 1.86 -4.78 -1.87
CA GLY A 61 0.83 -5.65 -1.29
C GLY A 61 1.06 -7.14 -1.57
N LEU A 62 1.50 -7.48 -2.78
CA LEU A 62 1.88 -8.85 -3.14
C LEU A 62 3.07 -9.34 -2.30
N VAL A 63 4.08 -8.51 -2.10
CA VAL A 63 5.22 -8.86 -1.22
C VAL A 63 4.77 -8.99 0.23
N ILE A 64 3.96 -8.03 0.74
CA ILE A 64 3.41 -8.05 2.10
C ILE A 64 2.62 -9.34 2.35
N SER A 65 1.71 -9.70 1.44
CA SER A 65 0.89 -10.91 1.59
C SER A 65 1.72 -12.18 1.68
N GLN A 66 2.74 -12.32 0.83
CA GLN A 66 3.68 -13.44 0.85
C GLN A 66 4.50 -13.47 2.15
N ALA A 67 4.98 -12.31 2.60
CA ALA A 67 5.77 -12.21 3.83
C ALA A 67 4.93 -12.53 5.07
N LEU A 68 3.69 -12.05 5.16
CA LEU A 68 2.78 -12.40 6.26
C LEU A 68 2.45 -13.90 6.27
N LYS A 69 2.27 -14.52 5.10
CA LYS A 69 2.06 -15.97 4.99
C LYS A 69 3.28 -16.76 5.51
N LYS A 70 4.50 -16.32 5.18
CA LYS A 70 5.74 -16.91 5.70
C LYS A 70 5.87 -16.78 7.23
N LEU A 71 5.23 -15.76 7.82
CA LEU A 71 5.11 -15.57 9.27
C LEU A 71 3.89 -16.31 9.86
N ASN A 72 3.37 -17.32 9.16
CA ASN A 72 2.25 -18.18 9.58
C ASN A 72 0.95 -17.40 9.88
N GLN A 73 0.73 -16.25 9.21
CA GLN A 73 -0.52 -15.52 9.33
C GLN A 73 -1.58 -16.04 8.35
N ASN A 74 -2.85 -15.89 8.73
CA ASN A 74 -3.98 -16.19 7.84
C ASN A 74 -4.19 -15.03 6.88
N VAL A 75 -3.88 -15.22 5.59
CA VAL A 75 -3.92 -14.18 4.56
C VAL A 75 -4.84 -14.59 3.42
N THR A 76 -5.82 -13.75 3.11
CA THR A 76 -6.61 -13.81 1.88
C THR A 76 -6.17 -12.68 0.97
N LEU A 77 -5.71 -13.02 -0.23
CA LEU A 77 -5.20 -12.08 -1.23
C LEU A 77 -6.24 -11.83 -2.33
N TYR A 78 -6.56 -10.56 -2.57
CA TYR A 78 -7.33 -10.11 -3.72
C TYR A 78 -6.45 -9.26 -4.63
N CYS A 79 -6.42 -9.59 -5.90
CA CYS A 79 -5.64 -8.88 -6.91
C CYS A 79 -6.27 -9.01 -8.30
N LEU A 80 -5.68 -8.32 -9.27
CA LEU A 80 -6.03 -8.44 -10.68
C LEU A 80 -5.29 -9.62 -11.32
N ASP A 81 -5.62 -9.92 -12.57
CA ASP A 81 -4.93 -10.92 -13.37
C ASP A 81 -3.49 -10.47 -13.70
N SER A 82 -2.62 -11.42 -13.97
CA SER A 82 -1.19 -11.22 -14.26
C SER A 82 -0.91 -10.13 -15.30
N ASN A 83 -1.76 -10.02 -16.33
CA ASN A 83 -1.59 -9.05 -17.43
C ASN A 83 -1.82 -7.59 -16.99
N SER A 84 -2.47 -7.37 -15.84
CA SER A 84 -2.69 -6.05 -15.26
C SER A 84 -1.44 -5.48 -14.58
N TYR A 85 -0.42 -6.30 -14.36
CA TYR A 85 0.82 -5.89 -13.68
C TYR A 85 1.96 -5.69 -14.67
N LYS A 86 2.78 -4.66 -14.44
CA LYS A 86 3.98 -4.34 -15.22
C LYS A 86 5.20 -4.21 -14.30
N GLY A 87 6.40 -4.25 -14.87
CA GLY A 87 7.65 -4.01 -14.13
C GLY A 87 7.80 -4.85 -12.86
N ASP A 88 8.15 -4.20 -11.77
CA ASP A 88 8.41 -4.88 -10.49
C ASP A 88 7.15 -5.45 -9.84
N ALA A 89 6.00 -4.82 -10.04
CA ALA A 89 4.72 -5.39 -9.60
C ALA A 89 4.42 -6.72 -10.30
N LYS A 90 4.79 -6.89 -11.59
CA LYS A 90 4.68 -8.17 -12.29
C LYS A 90 5.66 -9.21 -11.74
N LYS A 91 6.89 -8.80 -11.38
CA LYS A 91 7.84 -9.69 -10.70
C LYS A 91 7.31 -10.15 -9.33
N ALA A 92 6.73 -9.23 -8.55
CA ALA A 92 6.08 -9.55 -7.27
C ALA A 92 4.92 -10.53 -7.47
N TYR A 93 4.09 -10.33 -8.48
CA TYR A 93 2.98 -11.23 -8.82
C TYR A 93 3.45 -12.65 -9.13
N LYS A 94 4.48 -12.80 -9.96
CA LYS A 94 5.06 -14.10 -10.31
C LYS A 94 5.69 -14.83 -9.13
N LYS A 95 6.32 -14.08 -8.21
CA LYS A 95 6.97 -14.63 -7.00
C LYS A 95 6.01 -14.94 -5.87
N ASN A 96 4.77 -14.47 -5.94
CA ASN A 96 3.76 -14.70 -4.92
C ASN A 96 3.04 -16.02 -5.15
N ASN A 97 3.12 -16.94 -4.19
CA ASN A 97 2.57 -18.30 -4.25
C ASN A 97 1.20 -18.45 -3.57
N LEU A 98 0.57 -17.35 -3.12
CA LEU A 98 -0.78 -17.42 -2.57
C LEU A 98 -1.81 -17.61 -3.68
N ILE A 99 -2.96 -18.19 -3.30
CA ILE A 99 -4.16 -18.18 -4.14
C ILE A 99 -4.59 -16.71 -4.36
N LYS A 100 -4.71 -16.31 -5.61
CA LYS A 100 -5.06 -14.97 -6.04
C LYS A 100 -6.55 -14.90 -6.36
N ASN A 101 -7.32 -14.28 -5.46
CA ASN A 101 -8.75 -14.13 -5.65
C ASN A 101 -9.06 -12.89 -6.48
N ASN A 102 -10.04 -13.01 -7.40
CA ASN A 102 -10.54 -11.88 -8.18
C ASN A 102 -11.46 -10.99 -7.34
N TYR A 103 -11.46 -9.70 -7.61
CA TYR A 103 -12.32 -8.71 -6.92
C TYR A 103 -13.84 -8.93 -7.13
N LYS A 104 -14.25 -9.66 -8.19
CA LYS A 104 -15.66 -10.06 -8.36
C LYS A 104 -16.18 -10.86 -7.16
N ASN A 105 -15.30 -11.66 -6.56
CA ASN A 105 -15.57 -12.53 -5.42
C ASN A 105 -15.14 -11.90 -4.08
N LEU A 106 -14.93 -10.58 -4.02
CA LEU A 106 -14.46 -9.94 -2.80
C LEU A 106 -15.41 -10.20 -1.63
N SER A 107 -14.92 -10.92 -0.63
CA SER A 107 -15.59 -11.13 0.65
C SER A 107 -14.73 -10.53 1.77
N ILE A 108 -15.34 -9.69 2.61
CA ILE A 108 -14.70 -9.11 3.77
C ILE A 108 -15.24 -9.83 5.01
N ILE A 109 -14.43 -10.70 5.55
CA ILE A 109 -14.78 -11.48 6.73
C ILE A 109 -14.78 -10.63 7.99
N LYS A 110 -15.63 -11.00 8.98
CA LYS A 110 -15.64 -10.30 10.27
C LYS A 110 -14.32 -10.51 11.04
N LYS A 111 -13.94 -9.54 11.86
CA LYS A 111 -12.73 -9.55 12.70
C LYS A 111 -11.42 -9.74 11.91
N CYS A 112 -11.37 -9.26 10.65
CA CYS A 112 -10.13 -9.19 9.87
C CYS A 112 -9.50 -7.81 9.94
N ILE A 113 -8.24 -7.75 9.49
CA ILE A 113 -7.54 -6.50 9.18
C ILE A 113 -7.41 -6.43 7.66
N ILE A 114 -7.85 -5.32 7.08
CA ILE A 114 -7.73 -5.07 5.65
C ILE A 114 -6.42 -4.32 5.42
N ILE A 115 -5.62 -4.80 4.48
CA ILE A 115 -4.40 -4.12 4.01
C ILE A 115 -4.71 -3.53 2.64
N ASP A 116 -4.81 -2.22 2.58
CA ASP A 116 -5.09 -1.44 1.39
C ASP A 116 -3.79 -1.14 0.64
N CYS A 117 -3.61 -1.80 -0.50
CA CYS A 117 -2.56 -1.59 -1.48
C CYS A 117 -3.15 -1.34 -2.87
N LEU A 118 -4.34 -0.70 -2.97
CA LEU A 118 -4.99 -0.47 -4.26
C LEU A 118 -4.26 0.61 -5.06
N PHE A 119 -3.99 1.77 -4.45
CA PHE A 119 -3.33 2.91 -5.09
C PHE A 119 -2.38 3.61 -4.11
N GLY A 120 -1.17 3.91 -4.56
CA GLY A 120 -0.19 4.73 -3.85
C GLY A 120 -0.11 6.14 -4.44
N ILE A 121 1.06 6.76 -4.31
CA ILE A 121 1.33 8.14 -4.76
C ILE A 121 1.17 8.37 -6.28
N GLY A 122 1.18 7.33 -7.09
CA GLY A 122 0.99 7.43 -8.55
C GLY A 122 -0.46 7.69 -9.00
N LEU A 123 -1.42 7.84 -8.09
CA LEU A 123 -2.81 8.09 -8.44
C LEU A 123 -3.01 9.55 -8.91
N ASN A 124 -3.30 9.72 -10.21
CA ASN A 124 -3.48 11.05 -10.83
C ASN A 124 -4.89 11.30 -11.40
N ARG A 125 -5.82 10.37 -11.20
CA ARG A 125 -7.20 10.45 -11.73
C ARG A 125 -8.24 10.01 -10.70
N LYS A 126 -9.49 10.47 -10.88
CA LYS A 126 -10.61 10.06 -10.01
C LYS A 126 -10.86 8.56 -10.09
N ILE A 127 -11.02 7.92 -8.95
CA ILE A 127 -11.35 6.49 -8.85
C ILE A 127 -12.81 6.27 -9.26
N LYS A 128 -13.01 5.36 -10.21
CA LYS A 128 -14.32 4.98 -10.77
C LYS A 128 -14.45 3.44 -10.84
N GLY A 129 -15.60 2.95 -11.34
CA GLY A 129 -15.82 1.54 -11.66
C GLY A 129 -15.65 0.59 -10.48
N ILE A 130 -14.96 -0.52 -10.74
CA ILE A 130 -14.78 -1.60 -9.74
C ILE A 130 -14.08 -1.12 -8.47
N TYR A 131 -13.07 -0.28 -8.58
CA TYR A 131 -12.34 0.23 -7.42
C TYR A 131 -13.20 1.12 -6.52
N LYS A 132 -14.12 1.92 -7.10
CA LYS A 132 -15.12 2.66 -6.32
C LYS A 132 -16.00 1.71 -5.51
N LYS A 133 -16.45 0.60 -6.12
CA LYS A 133 -17.24 -0.45 -5.43
C LYS A 133 -16.44 -1.12 -4.31
N ILE A 134 -15.16 -1.47 -4.55
CA ILE A 134 -14.28 -2.07 -3.56
C ILE A 134 -14.11 -1.12 -2.36
N ILE A 135 -13.73 0.13 -2.59
CA ILE A 135 -13.50 1.13 -1.53
C ILE A 135 -14.78 1.35 -0.71
N ASN A 136 -15.94 1.44 -1.35
CA ASN A 136 -17.23 1.53 -0.65
C ASN A 136 -17.48 0.31 0.24
N LYS A 137 -17.21 -0.90 -0.27
CA LYS A 137 -17.37 -2.15 0.49
C LYS A 137 -16.44 -2.20 1.69
N VAL A 138 -15.18 -1.79 1.52
CA VAL A 138 -14.18 -1.69 2.59
C VAL A 138 -14.64 -0.70 3.66
N ASN A 139 -15.01 0.52 3.27
CA ASN A 139 -15.45 1.55 4.21
C ASN A 139 -16.72 1.16 4.99
N LYS A 140 -17.67 0.45 4.33
CA LYS A 140 -18.90 -0.06 4.96
C LYS A 140 -18.64 -1.24 5.90
N SER A 141 -17.56 -1.99 5.72
CA SER A 141 -17.28 -3.18 6.52
C SER A 141 -16.95 -2.89 7.98
N LYS A 142 -16.62 -1.64 8.32
CA LYS A 142 -16.18 -1.20 9.66
C LYS A 142 -14.99 -2.01 10.21
N GLN A 143 -14.28 -2.75 9.35
CA GLN A 143 -13.06 -3.45 9.75
C GLN A 143 -11.89 -2.47 9.87
N LYS A 144 -10.88 -2.83 10.67
CA LYS A 144 -9.65 -2.05 10.74
C LYS A 144 -8.93 -2.09 9.38
N VAL A 145 -8.54 -0.92 8.86
CA VAL A 145 -7.83 -0.78 7.59
C VAL A 145 -6.44 -0.21 7.84
N ILE A 146 -5.43 -0.86 7.27
CA ILE A 146 -4.06 -0.39 7.19
C ILE A 146 -3.80 -0.04 5.72
N SER A 147 -3.59 1.22 5.39
CA SER A 147 -3.15 1.62 4.05
C SER A 147 -1.63 1.59 3.95
N ILE A 148 -1.12 1.13 2.81
CA ILE A 148 0.31 1.13 2.51
C ILE A 148 0.61 2.36 1.66
N ASP A 149 1.67 3.05 2.01
CA ASP A 149 2.19 4.28 1.42
C ASP A 149 1.27 5.50 1.63
N ILE A 150 0.06 5.48 1.11
CA ILE A 150 -0.99 6.49 1.31
C ILE A 150 -2.37 5.82 1.24
N ALA A 151 -3.37 6.36 1.93
CA ALA A 151 -4.74 5.84 1.83
C ALA A 151 -5.24 5.94 0.38
N SER A 152 -5.64 4.80 -0.20
CA SER A 152 -6.06 4.75 -1.60
C SER A 152 -7.18 5.73 -1.87
N GLY A 153 -6.95 6.62 -2.84
CA GLY A 153 -7.86 7.69 -3.21
C GLY A 153 -7.52 9.06 -2.62
N ILE A 154 -6.47 9.18 -1.82
CA ILE A 154 -5.92 10.47 -1.36
C ILE A 154 -4.81 10.92 -2.30
N ASN A 155 -4.84 12.19 -2.71
CA ASN A 155 -3.75 12.81 -3.46
C ASN A 155 -2.59 13.14 -2.53
N GLY A 156 -1.38 12.67 -2.86
CA GLY A 156 -0.21 12.80 -1.99
C GLY A 156 0.33 14.22 -1.88
N ASN A 157 0.07 15.12 -2.83
CA ASN A 157 0.55 16.50 -2.81
C ASN A 157 -0.40 17.48 -2.11
N ASN A 158 -1.71 17.22 -2.11
CA ASN A 158 -2.68 18.19 -1.58
C ASN A 158 -3.75 17.59 -0.67
N GLY A 159 -3.70 16.29 -0.39
CA GLY A 159 -4.64 15.63 0.51
C GLY A 159 -6.09 15.51 0.00
N LYS A 160 -6.39 15.95 -1.22
CA LYS A 160 -7.74 15.89 -1.78
C LYS A 160 -8.17 14.46 -2.07
N ILE A 161 -9.49 14.20 -1.95
CA ILE A 161 -10.08 12.90 -2.30
C ILE A 161 -10.23 12.82 -3.82
N MET A 162 -9.67 11.78 -4.41
CA MET A 162 -9.72 11.49 -5.85
C MET A 162 -10.98 10.67 -6.20
N GLY A 163 -12.16 11.26 -6.02
CA GLY A 163 -13.47 10.65 -6.25
C GLY A 163 -14.00 9.86 -5.06
N ILE A 164 -13.20 8.96 -4.52
CA ILE A 164 -13.47 8.21 -3.29
C ILE A 164 -12.13 7.81 -2.65
N ALA A 165 -12.09 7.65 -1.32
CA ALA A 165 -10.90 7.22 -0.63
C ALA A 165 -11.19 6.21 0.50
N ILE A 166 -10.22 5.37 0.78
CA ILE A 166 -10.19 4.49 1.95
C ILE A 166 -10.10 5.34 3.22
N LYS A 167 -10.90 4.98 4.22
CA LYS A 167 -10.81 5.51 5.59
C LYS A 167 -9.89 4.60 6.39
N ALA A 168 -8.59 4.88 6.37
CA ALA A 168 -7.62 4.06 7.08
C ALA A 168 -7.63 4.31 8.59
N SER A 169 -7.47 3.25 9.38
CA SER A 169 -7.18 3.36 10.82
C SER A 169 -5.72 3.76 11.05
N SER A 170 -4.85 3.33 10.14
CA SER A 170 -3.44 3.71 10.11
C SER A 170 -2.87 3.61 8.71
N THR A 171 -1.84 4.41 8.41
CA THR A 171 -1.10 4.34 7.15
C THR A 171 0.36 4.01 7.46
N TYR A 172 0.90 3.03 6.75
CA TYR A 172 2.31 2.65 6.80
C TYR A 172 2.99 3.26 5.57
N THR A 173 3.49 4.49 5.76
CA THR A 173 4.06 5.29 4.68
C THR A 173 5.52 4.92 4.44
N LEU A 174 5.88 4.73 3.17
CA LEU A 174 7.20 4.30 2.76
C LEU A 174 8.15 5.49 2.72
N HIS A 175 9.36 5.33 3.25
CA HIS A 175 10.44 6.30 3.33
C HIS A 175 10.10 7.57 4.12
N ALA A 176 9.08 8.34 3.72
CA ALA A 176 8.77 9.64 4.33
C ALA A 176 7.27 9.96 4.29
N LYS A 177 6.84 10.93 5.12
CA LYS A 177 5.49 11.50 5.04
C LYS A 177 5.35 12.31 3.75
N LYS A 178 4.18 12.20 3.10
CA LYS A 178 3.77 13.02 1.98
C LYS A 178 2.96 14.23 2.48
N ILE A 179 2.96 15.32 1.76
CA ILE A 179 2.16 16.53 2.08
C ILE A 179 0.69 16.14 2.30
N GLY A 180 0.14 15.25 1.48
CA GLY A 180 -1.23 14.77 1.59
C GLY A 180 -1.60 14.10 2.91
N HIS A 181 -0.62 13.64 3.71
CA HIS A 181 -0.86 13.12 5.06
C HIS A 181 -1.09 14.22 6.11
N THR A 182 -0.75 15.47 5.80
CA THR A 182 -0.75 16.59 6.76
C THR A 182 -1.86 17.60 6.51
N ILE A 183 -2.56 17.49 5.39
CA ILE A 183 -3.63 18.39 4.95
C ILE A 183 -4.95 17.63 4.91
N ASN A 184 -6.03 18.25 5.42
CA ASN A 184 -7.38 17.69 5.29
C ASN A 184 -7.89 17.78 3.85
N PRO A 185 -8.66 16.76 3.37
CA PRO A 185 -9.14 15.58 4.11
C PRO A 185 -8.14 14.43 4.27
N GLY A 186 -6.98 14.47 3.59
CA GLY A 186 -5.99 13.39 3.61
C GLY A 186 -5.50 13.01 5.00
N MET A 187 -5.26 13.98 5.88
CA MET A 187 -4.88 13.74 7.27
C MET A 187 -5.92 12.86 7.99
N LYS A 188 -7.20 13.20 7.87
CA LYS A 188 -8.31 12.44 8.49
C LYS A 188 -8.43 11.02 7.94
N TYR A 189 -8.20 10.84 6.62
CA TYR A 189 -8.33 9.54 5.96
C TYR A 189 -7.12 8.63 6.16
N SER A 190 -5.97 9.18 6.51
CA SER A 190 -4.73 8.42 6.72
C SER A 190 -4.66 7.72 8.08
N GLY A 191 -5.42 8.18 9.07
CA GLY A 191 -5.33 7.68 10.44
C GLY A 191 -3.93 7.86 11.05
N LYS A 192 -3.51 6.95 11.92
CA LYS A 192 -2.18 7.01 12.53
C LYS A 192 -1.09 6.72 11.49
N ILE A 193 -0.16 7.67 11.29
CA ILE A 193 0.97 7.49 10.38
C ILE A 193 2.10 6.72 11.05
N ASN A 194 2.55 5.66 10.39
CA ASN A 194 3.71 4.85 10.75
C ASN A 194 4.74 4.91 9.62
N LEU A 195 5.92 5.40 9.90
CA LEU A 195 7.02 5.44 8.95
C LEU A 195 7.64 4.06 8.80
N ILE A 196 7.88 3.66 7.57
CA ILE A 196 8.59 2.43 7.19
C ILE A 196 9.87 2.83 6.48
N ASP A 197 10.98 2.47 7.08
CA ASP A 197 12.29 2.59 6.43
C ASP A 197 12.40 1.53 5.31
N ILE A 198 12.72 2.00 4.11
CA ILE A 198 12.92 1.16 2.93
C ILE A 198 14.37 1.20 2.43
N GLY A 199 15.22 1.95 3.13
CA GLY A 199 16.66 2.05 2.87
C GLY A 199 17.05 3.04 1.79
N ILE A 200 16.22 4.05 1.54
CA ILE A 200 16.61 5.22 0.75
C ILE A 200 17.44 6.14 1.63
N GLU A 201 18.69 6.40 1.25
CA GLU A 201 19.57 7.29 1.98
C GLU A 201 19.23 8.75 1.71
N GLU A 202 18.91 9.49 2.76
CA GLU A 202 18.88 10.95 2.74
C GLU A 202 20.31 11.47 2.87
N ARG A 203 20.92 11.95 1.79
CA ARG A 203 22.15 12.75 1.96
C ARG A 203 21.77 14.05 2.66
N LYS A 204 22.38 14.32 3.82
CA LYS A 204 22.45 15.66 4.37
C LYS A 204 23.17 16.52 3.33
N TYR A 205 22.48 17.50 2.76
CA TYR A 205 23.11 18.60 2.04
C TYR A 205 23.53 19.64 3.06
#